data_428489d7dfbea301406e78949c971945
#
_entry.id   428489d7dfbea301406e78949c971945
#
_cell.length_a   1.000
_cell.length_b   1.000
_cell.length_c   1.000
_cell.angle_alpha   90.00
_cell.angle_beta   90.00
_cell.angle_gamma   90.00
#
_symmetry.space_group_name_H-M   'P 1'
#
loop_
_entity.id
_entity.type
_entity.pdbx_description
1 polymer ?
#
loop_
_entity_poly.entity_id
_entity_poly.type
_entity_poly.pdbx_seq_one_letter_code
_entity_poly.pdbx_strand_id
1 'polypeptide(L)'
;MDLLKVLRLLSDENRVRILRLLAKEELSVADLQQILGMGQSRISMQLSQLKTAGFVEVRRAGQKSMYRATYPTGSQTILSEVLERSRNEIKEAAHDDETLNLILNQRKDTLRTYFDELAGKFGRDYVPGRSWKALSEMMLRLLPPLEIADLGAGEGTLSLLLAPRAKRVIAIDNSQKMVDYGRNLAIVSGLRNLEYQHGDLEDLPLRNHSVDMALMHQTLHHALHPQKALEEAFRIIRRGGRIVILDLVKHDFEAARELYADVWFGFSQVDLIEMMKKAGFKNVTTSVVDKESEPPFFETLMAIGEK
;
A
#
# COMPACT_ATOMS: atom_id res chain seq x y z
N MET A 1 37.02 18.69 20.52
CA MET A 1 36.64 18.70 21.95
C MET A 1 37.90 18.51 22.78
N ASP A 2 38.00 19.19 23.93
CA ASP A 2 39.17 19.10 24.81
C ASP A 2 39.25 17.70 25.45
N LEU A 3 40.39 17.01 25.28
CA LEU A 3 40.63 15.65 25.77
C LEU A 3 40.37 15.52 27.27
N LEU A 4 40.82 16.52 28.08
CA LEU A 4 40.61 16.47 29.51
C LEU A 4 39.15 16.57 29.93
N LYS A 5 38.34 17.28 29.14
CA LYS A 5 36.88 17.33 29.37
C LYS A 5 36.22 15.96 29.06
N VAL A 6 36.68 15.28 28.00
CA VAL A 6 36.21 13.91 27.66
C VAL A 6 36.55 12.96 28.81
N LEU A 7 37.81 12.94 29.23
CA LEU A 7 38.26 12.04 30.31
C LEU A 7 37.53 12.29 31.63
N ARG A 8 37.31 13.56 32.00
CA ARG A 8 36.50 13.91 33.20
C ARG A 8 35.05 13.47 33.09
N LEU A 9 34.47 13.56 31.90
CA LEU A 9 33.12 13.08 31.66
C LEU A 9 33.02 11.57 31.79
N LEU A 10 33.96 10.82 31.22
CA LEU A 10 33.98 9.37 31.23
C LEU A 10 34.56 8.75 32.54
N SER A 11 35.02 9.57 33.49
CA SER A 11 35.48 9.10 34.80
C SER A 11 34.37 8.72 35.78
N ASP A 12 33.11 9.02 35.45
CA ASP A 12 31.92 8.61 36.19
C ASP A 12 31.34 7.30 35.67
N GLU A 13 31.33 6.29 36.47
CA GLU A 13 30.84 4.94 36.11
C GLU A 13 29.41 4.94 35.61
N ASN A 14 28.51 5.74 36.21
CA ASN A 14 27.11 5.79 35.79
C ASN A 14 26.96 6.38 34.39
N ARG A 15 27.81 7.37 34.02
CA ARG A 15 27.81 7.90 32.66
C ARG A 15 28.31 6.87 31.65
N VAL A 16 29.33 6.11 32.00
CA VAL A 16 29.83 5.03 31.15
C VAL A 16 28.77 3.97 30.98
N ARG A 17 28.07 3.53 32.03
CA ARG A 17 26.95 2.57 31.98
C ARG A 17 25.83 3.08 31.08
N ILE A 18 25.41 4.33 31.24
CA ILE A 18 24.39 4.94 30.37
C ILE A 18 24.84 4.95 28.91
N LEU A 19 26.05 5.41 28.61
CA LEU A 19 26.58 5.45 27.25
C LEU A 19 26.68 4.06 26.62
N ARG A 20 27.06 3.06 27.40
CA ARG A 20 27.15 1.67 26.97
C ARG A 20 25.80 1.12 26.50
N LEU A 21 24.76 1.41 27.26
CA LEU A 21 23.39 1.02 26.92
C LEU A 21 22.88 1.77 25.68
N LEU A 22 23.07 3.10 25.66
CA LEU A 22 22.64 3.97 24.55
C LEU A 22 23.43 3.77 23.25
N ALA A 23 24.64 3.19 23.33
CA ALA A 23 25.39 2.76 22.15
C ALA A 23 24.81 1.52 21.48
N LYS A 24 24.06 0.70 22.22
CA LYS A 24 23.41 -0.51 21.73
C LYS A 24 22.00 -0.24 21.22
N GLU A 25 21.23 0.60 21.93
CA GLU A 25 19.82 0.80 21.68
C GLU A 25 19.33 2.19 22.11
N GLU A 26 18.28 2.71 21.45
CA GLU A 26 17.57 3.90 21.89
C GLU A 26 16.72 3.59 23.13
N LEU A 27 16.93 4.33 24.20
CA LEU A 27 16.24 4.11 25.48
C LEU A 27 15.62 5.41 26.01
N SER A 28 14.49 5.26 26.68
CA SER A 28 13.86 6.33 27.45
C SER A 28 14.47 6.44 28.85
N VAL A 29 14.15 7.52 29.57
CA VAL A 29 14.52 7.65 30.98
C VAL A 29 13.97 6.49 31.83
N ALA A 30 12.73 6.06 31.56
CA ALA A 30 12.10 4.94 32.25
C ALA A 30 12.84 3.61 32.00
N ASP A 31 13.27 3.34 30.77
CA ASP A 31 14.07 2.14 30.47
C ASP A 31 15.41 2.17 31.23
N LEU A 32 16.10 3.32 31.21
CA LEU A 32 17.36 3.50 31.94
C LEU A 32 17.18 3.36 33.46
N GLN A 33 16.06 3.83 34.03
CA GLN A 33 15.73 3.61 35.44
C GLN A 33 15.61 2.11 35.75
N GLN A 34 14.90 1.39 34.93
CA GLN A 34 14.67 -0.04 35.10
C GLN A 34 15.99 -0.83 35.00
N ILE A 35 16.83 -0.50 34.00
CA ILE A 35 18.10 -1.20 33.78
C ILE A 35 19.11 -0.92 34.90
N LEU A 36 19.29 0.36 35.21
CA LEU A 36 20.38 0.82 36.08
C LEU A 36 20.02 0.83 37.58
N GLY A 37 18.72 0.64 37.91
CA GLY A 37 18.25 0.76 39.28
C GLY A 37 18.40 2.15 39.92
N MET A 38 18.47 3.21 39.07
CA MET A 38 18.71 4.58 39.53
C MET A 38 17.45 5.45 39.48
N GLY A 39 17.34 6.40 40.36
CA GLY A 39 16.25 7.38 40.40
C GLY A 39 16.25 8.29 39.16
N GLN A 40 15.06 8.71 38.72
CA GLN A 40 14.83 9.57 37.55
C GLN A 40 15.69 10.83 37.53
N SER A 41 15.77 11.54 38.67
CA SER A 41 16.53 12.81 38.78
C SER A 41 18.01 12.58 38.48
N ARG A 42 18.60 11.47 38.99
CA ARG A 42 20.00 11.14 38.76
C ARG A 42 20.26 10.81 37.29
N ILE A 43 19.41 9.99 36.66
CA ILE A 43 19.52 9.66 35.23
C ILE A 43 19.37 10.92 34.38
N SER A 44 18.37 11.76 34.66
CA SER A 44 18.14 13.01 33.91
C SER A 44 19.32 13.98 34.01
N MET A 45 19.96 14.06 35.18
CA MET A 45 21.17 14.88 35.38
C MET A 45 22.34 14.33 34.53
N GLN A 46 22.57 13.00 34.53
CA GLN A 46 23.64 12.39 33.75
C GLN A 46 23.40 12.57 32.25
N LEU A 47 22.18 12.34 31.80
CA LEU A 47 21.80 12.54 30.39
C LEU A 47 21.97 13.99 29.94
N SER A 48 21.63 14.95 30.79
CA SER A 48 21.84 16.40 30.53
C SER A 48 23.32 16.71 30.30
N GLN A 49 24.21 16.20 31.18
CA GLN A 49 25.64 16.39 31.04
C GLN A 49 26.18 15.74 29.77
N LEU A 50 25.77 14.52 29.49
CA LEU A 50 26.17 13.78 28.27
C LEU A 50 25.69 14.50 27.01
N LYS A 51 24.44 14.99 27.00
CA LYS A 51 23.88 15.78 25.91
C LYS A 51 24.63 17.09 25.68
N THR A 52 24.89 17.84 26.73
CA THR A 52 25.66 19.10 26.65
C THR A 52 27.06 18.88 26.11
N ALA A 53 27.67 17.75 26.40
CA ALA A 53 28.97 17.33 25.86
C ALA A 53 28.90 16.68 24.46
N GLY A 54 27.72 16.50 23.89
CA GLY A 54 27.53 15.93 22.56
C GLY A 54 27.67 14.40 22.45
N PHE A 55 27.68 13.69 23.60
CA PHE A 55 27.75 12.22 23.62
C PHE A 55 26.38 11.52 23.53
N VAL A 56 25.32 12.29 23.66
CA VAL A 56 23.93 11.77 23.57
C VAL A 56 23.08 12.75 22.77
N GLU A 57 22.33 12.20 21.83
CA GLU A 57 21.23 12.89 21.16
C GLU A 57 19.89 12.45 21.72
N VAL A 58 18.86 13.28 21.50
CA VAL A 58 17.50 13.02 21.95
C VAL A 58 16.54 13.30 20.83
N ARG A 59 15.58 12.37 20.60
CA ARG A 59 14.43 12.60 19.75
C ARG A 59 13.13 12.38 20.51
N ARG A 60 12.06 13.03 20.08
CA ARG A 60 10.72 12.76 20.60
C ARG A 60 10.06 11.60 19.87
N ALA A 61 9.47 10.68 20.63
CA ALA A 61 8.63 9.60 20.15
C ALA A 61 7.30 9.63 20.93
N GLY A 62 6.31 10.34 20.37
CA GLY A 62 5.08 10.67 21.09
C GLY A 62 5.34 11.51 22.34
N GLN A 63 4.90 11.03 23.49
CA GLN A 63 5.12 11.72 24.78
C GLN A 63 6.48 11.37 25.42
N LYS A 64 7.24 10.43 24.86
CA LYS A 64 8.52 9.97 25.40
C LYS A 64 9.70 10.63 24.70
N SER A 65 10.76 10.92 25.47
CA SER A 65 12.07 11.30 24.93
C SER A 65 12.94 10.05 24.86
N MET A 66 13.44 9.76 23.66
CA MET A 66 14.34 8.63 23.38
C MET A 66 15.75 9.17 23.23
N TYR A 67 16.71 8.53 23.86
CA TYR A 67 18.10 8.91 23.90
C TYR A 67 18.95 7.85 23.19
N ARG A 68 19.97 8.32 22.46
CA ARG A 68 20.94 7.47 21.76
C ARG A 68 22.34 8.04 21.93
N ALA A 69 23.35 7.16 22.01
CA ALA A 69 24.74 7.61 22.03
C ALA A 69 25.17 8.21 20.70
N THR A 70 25.98 9.26 20.76
CA THR A 70 26.66 9.88 19.62
C THR A 70 28.16 9.95 19.86
N TYR A 71 28.91 10.13 18.77
CA TYR A 71 30.37 10.14 18.81
C TYR A 71 30.88 11.49 18.32
N PRO A 72 31.12 12.45 19.23
CA PRO A 72 31.68 13.75 18.85
C PRO A 72 33.00 13.62 18.10
N THR A 73 33.24 14.48 17.12
CA THR A 73 34.46 14.48 16.31
C THR A 73 35.71 14.50 17.17
N GLY A 74 36.62 13.55 16.96
CA GLY A 74 37.88 13.39 17.71
C GLY A 74 37.77 12.60 19.02
N SER A 75 36.60 12.17 19.46
CA SER A 75 36.43 11.36 20.67
C SER A 75 36.04 9.89 20.39
N GLN A 76 35.81 9.52 19.14
CA GLN A 76 35.29 8.21 18.76
C GLN A 76 36.18 7.04 19.25
N THR A 77 37.50 7.12 19.04
CA THR A 77 38.44 6.07 19.44
C THR A 77 38.46 5.89 20.96
N ILE A 78 38.52 7.00 21.71
CA ILE A 78 38.56 6.96 23.18
C ILE A 78 37.25 6.41 23.74
N LEU A 79 36.11 6.85 23.21
CA LEU A 79 34.83 6.39 23.69
C LEU A 79 34.64 4.89 23.39
N SER A 80 34.99 4.44 22.19
CA SER A 80 34.91 3.03 21.83
C SER A 80 35.74 2.14 22.74
N GLU A 81 36.98 2.55 23.04
CA GLU A 81 37.90 1.83 23.95
C GLU A 81 37.31 1.77 25.38
N VAL A 82 36.81 2.91 25.89
CA VAL A 82 36.19 2.95 27.21
C VAL A 82 34.97 2.05 27.28
N LEU A 83 34.10 2.10 26.27
CA LEU A 83 32.89 1.27 26.24
C LEU A 83 33.22 -0.22 26.12
N GLU A 84 34.25 -0.59 25.39
CA GLU A 84 34.68 -1.97 25.26
C GLU A 84 35.26 -2.52 26.55
N ARG A 85 36.23 -1.82 27.16
CA ARG A 85 36.81 -2.23 28.44
C ARG A 85 35.81 -2.27 29.57
N SER A 86 34.88 -1.31 29.61
CA SER A 86 33.84 -1.25 30.65
C SER A 86 32.97 -2.49 30.73
N ARG A 87 32.91 -3.34 29.68
CA ARG A 87 32.17 -4.61 29.70
C ARG A 87 32.72 -5.57 30.74
N ASN A 88 34.03 -5.56 30.94
CA ASN A 88 34.72 -6.51 31.83
C ASN A 88 35.11 -5.86 33.16
N GLU A 89 35.21 -4.53 33.21
CA GLU A 89 35.70 -3.80 34.37
C GLU A 89 34.58 -3.29 35.29
N ILE A 90 33.39 -3.01 34.71
CA ILE A 90 32.22 -2.59 35.51
C ILE A 90 31.45 -3.82 35.98
N LYS A 91 31.32 -3.97 37.30
CA LYS A 91 30.67 -5.12 37.93
C LYS A 91 29.24 -5.32 37.49
N GLU A 92 28.47 -4.24 37.32
CA GLU A 92 27.07 -4.23 36.96
C GLU A 92 26.85 -4.39 35.45
N ALA A 93 27.91 -4.37 34.64
CA ALA A 93 27.79 -4.36 33.18
C ALA A 93 27.04 -5.56 32.61
N ALA A 94 27.28 -6.74 33.15
CA ALA A 94 26.59 -7.98 32.72
C ALA A 94 25.10 -7.93 33.06
N HIS A 95 24.77 -7.47 34.28
CA HIS A 95 23.38 -7.33 34.72
C HIS A 95 22.61 -6.28 33.92
N ASP A 96 23.26 -5.14 33.62
CA ASP A 96 22.69 -4.08 32.77
C ASP A 96 22.35 -4.64 31.37
N ASP A 97 23.24 -5.43 30.79
CA ASP A 97 23.05 -6.04 29.47
C ASP A 97 21.92 -7.08 29.48
N GLU A 98 21.83 -7.91 30.52
CA GLU A 98 20.75 -8.87 30.68
C GLU A 98 19.39 -8.17 30.82
N THR A 99 19.32 -7.14 31.66
CA THR A 99 18.09 -6.37 31.85
C THR A 99 17.69 -5.63 30.56
N LEU A 100 18.64 -5.08 29.80
CA LEU A 100 18.38 -4.51 28.48
C LEU A 100 17.75 -5.54 27.55
N ASN A 101 18.33 -6.75 27.48
CA ASN A 101 17.78 -7.83 26.63
C ASN A 101 16.37 -8.23 27.04
N LEU A 102 16.06 -8.28 28.33
CA LEU A 102 14.69 -8.55 28.81
C LEU A 102 13.72 -7.46 28.34
N ILE A 103 14.07 -6.19 28.44
CA ILE A 103 13.21 -5.08 27.98
C ILE A 103 13.00 -5.17 26.45
N LEU A 104 14.04 -5.46 25.69
CA LEU A 104 13.94 -5.59 24.22
C LEU A 104 13.08 -6.79 23.83
N ASN A 105 13.19 -7.91 24.53
CA ASN A 105 12.34 -9.07 24.30
C ASN A 105 10.88 -8.76 24.65
N GLN A 106 10.61 -8.12 25.79
CA GLN A 106 9.25 -7.69 26.13
C GLN A 106 8.63 -6.77 25.07
N ARG A 107 9.42 -5.84 24.49
CA ARG A 107 8.95 -4.99 23.39
C ARG A 107 8.59 -5.83 22.15
N LYS A 108 9.42 -6.82 21.80
CA LYS A 108 9.14 -7.75 20.68
C LYS A 108 7.91 -8.60 20.95
N ASP A 109 7.76 -9.13 22.16
CA ASP A 109 6.63 -9.97 22.54
C ASP A 109 5.32 -9.15 22.54
N THR A 110 5.34 -7.90 23.02
CA THR A 110 4.19 -7.00 22.97
C THR A 110 3.74 -6.74 21.50
N LEU A 111 4.70 -6.48 20.60
CA LEU A 111 4.39 -6.31 19.18
C LEU A 111 3.85 -7.61 18.58
N ARG A 112 4.44 -8.75 18.91
CA ARG A 112 3.98 -10.05 18.43
C ARG A 112 2.56 -10.35 18.90
N THR A 113 2.28 -10.18 20.20
CA THR A 113 0.93 -10.37 20.76
C THR A 113 -0.09 -9.48 20.06
N TYR A 114 0.23 -8.20 19.82
CA TYR A 114 -0.63 -7.29 19.07
C TYR A 114 -0.95 -7.82 17.66
N PHE A 115 0.05 -8.31 16.94
CA PHE A 115 -0.18 -8.88 15.60
C PHE A 115 -0.87 -10.23 15.64
N ASP A 116 -0.61 -11.06 16.65
CA ASP A 116 -1.29 -12.34 16.84
C ASP A 116 -2.80 -12.13 17.12
N GLU A 117 -3.17 -11.09 17.89
CA GLU A 117 -4.56 -10.69 18.12
C GLU A 117 -5.26 -10.16 16.86
N LEU A 118 -4.51 -9.58 15.95
CA LEU A 118 -5.02 -9.09 14.66
C LEU A 118 -5.05 -10.16 13.56
N ALA A 119 -4.43 -11.32 13.79
CA ALA A 119 -4.42 -12.42 12.82
C ALA A 119 -5.85 -12.84 12.46
N GLY A 120 -6.16 -12.89 11.17
CA GLY A 120 -7.52 -13.18 10.66
C GLY A 120 -8.51 -12.00 10.70
N LYS A 121 -8.12 -10.85 11.29
CA LYS A 121 -8.93 -9.61 11.33
C LYS A 121 -8.43 -8.55 10.34
N PHE A 122 -7.27 -8.78 9.73
CA PHE A 122 -6.73 -7.91 8.70
C PHE A 122 -7.68 -7.84 7.51
N GLY A 123 -8.24 -6.68 7.24
CA GLY A 123 -9.23 -6.47 6.17
C GLY A 123 -10.67 -6.28 6.68
N ARG A 124 -10.97 -6.62 7.94
CA ARG A 124 -12.24 -6.32 8.59
C ARG A 124 -12.13 -5.11 9.52
N ASP A 125 -11.01 -4.99 10.22
CA ASP A 125 -10.78 -3.88 11.15
C ASP A 125 -9.86 -2.83 10.51
N TYR A 126 -10.10 -1.55 10.83
CA TYR A 126 -9.25 -0.46 10.38
C TYR A 126 -7.83 -0.60 10.95
N VAL A 127 -6.85 -0.82 10.08
CA VAL A 127 -5.43 -0.76 10.42
C VAL A 127 -4.81 0.44 9.72
N PRO A 128 -4.27 1.42 10.45
CA PRO A 128 -3.62 2.59 9.87
C PRO A 128 -2.56 2.22 8.82
N GLY A 129 -2.58 2.93 7.67
CA GLY A 129 -1.65 2.69 6.56
C GLY A 129 -2.02 1.55 5.61
N ARG A 130 -3.06 0.76 5.91
CA ARG A 130 -3.57 -0.31 5.03
C ARG A 130 -4.84 0.14 4.31
N SER A 131 -4.69 0.98 3.31
CA SER A 131 -5.82 1.38 2.48
C SER A 131 -5.81 0.61 1.17
N TRP A 132 -6.98 0.12 0.75
CA TRP A 132 -7.16 -0.49 -0.57
C TRP A 132 -6.71 0.43 -1.70
N LYS A 133 -6.88 1.73 -1.52
CA LYS A 133 -6.40 2.75 -2.47
C LYS A 133 -4.87 2.72 -2.58
N ALA A 134 -4.14 2.65 -1.47
CA ALA A 134 -2.68 2.57 -1.48
C ALA A 134 -2.19 1.26 -2.10
N LEU A 135 -2.87 0.14 -1.83
CA LEU A 135 -2.57 -1.15 -2.46
C LEU A 135 -2.81 -1.11 -3.97
N SER A 136 -3.94 -0.56 -4.41
CA SER A 136 -4.27 -0.39 -5.82
C SER A 136 -3.23 0.49 -6.54
N GLU A 137 -2.82 1.59 -5.93
CA GLU A 137 -1.74 2.45 -6.45
C GLU A 137 -0.41 1.70 -6.59
N MET A 138 -0.05 0.87 -5.60
CA MET A 138 1.15 0.04 -5.69
C MET A 138 1.04 -0.96 -6.84
N MET A 139 -0.08 -1.67 -6.97
CA MET A 139 -0.30 -2.67 -8.03
C MET A 139 -0.27 -2.02 -9.42
N LEU A 140 -0.87 -0.84 -9.59
CA LEU A 140 -0.83 -0.10 -10.85
C LEU A 140 0.60 0.31 -11.25
N ARG A 141 1.50 0.54 -10.29
CA ARG A 141 2.92 0.84 -10.57
C ARG A 141 3.72 -0.36 -11.07
N LEU A 142 3.21 -1.58 -10.91
CA LEU A 142 3.84 -2.79 -11.44
C LEU A 142 3.49 -3.02 -12.91
N LEU A 143 2.45 -2.35 -13.44
CA LEU A 143 2.08 -2.43 -14.84
C LEU A 143 2.97 -1.53 -15.69
N PRO A 144 3.37 -1.98 -16.89
CA PRO A 144 4.02 -1.09 -17.85
C PRO A 144 3.01 0.00 -18.31
N PRO A 145 3.48 1.16 -18.79
CA PRO A 145 2.60 2.18 -19.31
C PRO A 145 1.94 1.71 -20.63
N LEU A 146 0.65 1.40 -20.58
CA LEU A 146 -0.15 0.85 -21.67
C LEU A 146 -1.06 1.92 -22.27
N GLU A 147 -1.49 1.72 -23.54
CA GLU A 147 -2.63 2.37 -24.15
C GLU A 147 -3.89 1.52 -23.83
N ILE A 148 -4.81 2.09 -23.07
CA ILE A 148 -5.96 1.37 -22.50
C ILE A 148 -7.26 1.97 -23.04
N ALA A 149 -8.20 1.12 -23.45
CA ALA A 149 -9.58 1.49 -23.69
C ALA A 149 -10.44 1.07 -22.48
N ASP A 150 -11.14 2.02 -21.87
CA ASP A 150 -12.14 1.78 -20.83
C ASP A 150 -13.52 1.85 -21.49
N LEU A 151 -14.15 0.68 -21.65
CA LEU A 151 -15.35 0.48 -22.45
C LEU A 151 -16.60 0.48 -21.57
N GLY A 152 -17.49 1.46 -21.76
CA GLY A 152 -18.59 1.75 -20.84
C GLY A 152 -18.08 2.45 -19.58
N ALA A 153 -17.25 3.49 -19.77
CA ALA A 153 -16.49 4.12 -18.69
C ALA A 153 -17.36 4.88 -17.68
N GLY A 154 -18.62 5.20 -18.01
CA GLY A 154 -19.49 6.00 -17.17
C GLY A 154 -18.87 7.33 -16.79
N GLU A 155 -18.89 7.71 -15.53
CA GLU A 155 -18.25 8.91 -15.00
C GLU A 155 -16.72 8.84 -14.99
N GLY A 156 -16.12 7.66 -15.25
CA GLY A 156 -14.68 7.48 -15.39
C GLY A 156 -13.90 7.19 -14.14
N THR A 157 -14.51 6.63 -13.13
CA THR A 157 -13.83 6.25 -11.88
C THR A 157 -12.59 5.40 -12.14
N LEU A 158 -12.73 4.37 -13.02
CA LEU A 158 -11.61 3.50 -13.40
C LEU A 158 -10.60 4.24 -14.28
N SER A 159 -11.07 4.98 -15.27
CA SER A 159 -10.23 5.79 -16.17
C SER A 159 -9.34 6.79 -15.43
N LEU A 160 -9.88 7.47 -14.41
CA LEU A 160 -9.14 8.40 -13.54
C LEU A 160 -8.05 7.70 -12.71
N LEU A 161 -8.34 6.49 -12.24
CA LEU A 161 -7.37 5.70 -11.49
C LEU A 161 -6.21 5.22 -12.36
N LEU A 162 -6.50 4.85 -13.62
CA LEU A 162 -5.52 4.32 -14.57
C LEU A 162 -4.66 5.40 -15.22
N ALA A 163 -5.23 6.56 -15.55
CA ALA A 163 -4.57 7.60 -16.33
C ALA A 163 -3.19 8.05 -15.79
N PRO A 164 -2.97 8.21 -14.47
CA PRO A 164 -1.64 8.58 -13.95
C PRO A 164 -0.54 7.58 -14.25
N ARG A 165 -0.87 6.35 -14.67
CA ARG A 165 0.07 5.25 -14.93
C ARG A 165 0.09 4.78 -16.37
N ALA A 166 -1.03 4.98 -17.07
CA ALA A 166 -1.15 4.61 -18.46
C ALA A 166 -0.37 5.56 -19.37
N LYS A 167 0.04 5.08 -20.53
CA LYS A 167 0.52 5.94 -21.61
C LYS A 167 -0.61 6.81 -22.14
N ARG A 168 -1.79 6.23 -22.30
CA ARG A 168 -3.03 6.86 -22.73
C ARG A 168 -4.22 6.04 -22.27
N VAL A 169 -5.30 6.70 -21.85
CA VAL A 169 -6.59 6.07 -21.58
C VAL A 169 -7.62 6.68 -22.50
N ILE A 170 -8.39 5.84 -23.19
CA ILE A 170 -9.52 6.22 -24.01
C ILE A 170 -10.77 5.66 -23.37
N ALA A 171 -11.55 6.53 -22.73
CA ALA A 171 -12.81 6.22 -22.08
C ALA A 171 -13.95 6.37 -23.08
N ILE A 172 -14.76 5.34 -23.25
CA ILE A 172 -15.88 5.31 -24.19
C ILE A 172 -17.17 5.04 -23.44
N ASP A 173 -18.18 5.85 -23.70
CA ASP A 173 -19.53 5.67 -23.15
C ASP A 173 -20.59 6.10 -24.17
N ASN A 174 -21.74 5.43 -24.15
CA ASN A 174 -22.85 5.75 -25.06
C ASN A 174 -23.75 6.90 -24.56
N SER A 175 -23.53 7.37 -23.34
CA SER A 175 -24.19 8.55 -22.78
C SER A 175 -23.36 9.81 -22.99
N GLN A 176 -23.83 10.73 -23.80
CA GLN A 176 -23.15 12.00 -24.01
C GLN A 176 -22.96 12.77 -22.69
N LYS A 177 -23.88 12.66 -21.74
CA LYS A 177 -23.77 13.28 -20.42
C LYS A 177 -22.62 12.71 -19.60
N MET A 178 -22.43 11.39 -19.62
CA MET A 178 -21.29 10.72 -18.97
C MET A 178 -19.96 11.15 -19.60
N VAL A 179 -19.91 11.20 -20.93
CA VAL A 179 -18.74 11.67 -21.68
C VAL A 179 -18.37 13.11 -21.32
N ASP A 180 -19.35 14.00 -21.27
CA ASP A 180 -19.11 15.42 -20.95
C ASP A 180 -18.69 15.60 -19.49
N TYR A 181 -19.28 14.85 -18.57
CA TYR A 181 -18.90 14.82 -17.16
C TYR A 181 -17.46 14.33 -16.98
N GLY A 182 -17.12 13.18 -17.58
CA GLY A 182 -15.80 12.60 -17.49
C GLY A 182 -14.70 13.48 -18.11
N ARG A 183 -15.00 14.15 -19.24
CA ARG A 183 -14.07 15.15 -19.84
C ARG A 183 -13.76 16.29 -18.87
N ASN A 184 -14.79 16.85 -18.24
CA ASN A 184 -14.61 17.91 -17.27
C ASN A 184 -13.77 17.44 -16.08
N LEU A 185 -14.04 16.23 -15.59
CA LEU A 185 -13.31 15.66 -14.48
C LEU A 185 -11.83 15.40 -14.83
N ALA A 186 -11.53 14.95 -16.05
CA ALA A 186 -10.17 14.78 -16.53
C ALA A 186 -9.41 16.13 -16.58
N ILE A 187 -10.07 17.20 -17.06
CA ILE A 187 -9.49 18.56 -17.10
C ILE A 187 -9.19 19.06 -15.69
N VAL A 188 -10.15 18.98 -14.77
CA VAL A 188 -9.99 19.42 -13.37
C VAL A 188 -8.88 18.63 -12.67
N SER A 189 -8.74 17.34 -13.00
CA SER A 189 -7.68 16.46 -12.46
C SER A 189 -6.31 16.66 -13.15
N GLY A 190 -6.21 17.50 -14.17
CA GLY A 190 -4.97 17.78 -14.89
C GLY A 190 -4.44 16.60 -15.73
N LEU A 191 -5.30 15.65 -16.09
CA LEU A 191 -4.95 14.44 -16.83
C LEU A 191 -5.01 14.68 -18.33
N ARG A 192 -3.84 14.87 -18.96
CA ARG A 192 -3.72 15.16 -20.40
C ARG A 192 -3.77 13.92 -21.29
N ASN A 193 -3.61 12.75 -20.72
CA ASN A 193 -3.57 11.45 -21.40
C ASN A 193 -4.87 10.65 -21.21
N LEU A 194 -5.93 11.26 -20.71
CA LEU A 194 -7.27 10.70 -20.59
C LEU A 194 -8.21 11.40 -21.57
N GLU A 195 -8.74 10.63 -22.51
CA GLU A 195 -9.64 11.11 -23.57
C GLU A 195 -10.99 10.42 -23.44
N TYR A 196 -12.07 11.19 -23.50
CA TYR A 196 -13.44 10.68 -23.52
C TYR A 196 -14.03 10.77 -24.92
N GLN A 197 -14.61 9.67 -25.39
CA GLN A 197 -15.28 9.59 -26.68
C GLN A 197 -16.70 9.05 -26.49
N HIS A 198 -17.67 9.64 -27.18
CA HIS A 198 -19.00 9.07 -27.31
C HIS A 198 -18.97 7.90 -28.29
N GLY A 199 -19.51 6.74 -27.88
CA GLY A 199 -19.52 5.55 -28.73
C GLY A 199 -20.28 4.40 -28.11
N ASP A 200 -20.74 3.49 -28.97
CA ASP A 200 -21.42 2.26 -28.58
C ASP A 200 -20.40 1.12 -28.44
N LEU A 201 -20.60 0.24 -27.45
CA LEU A 201 -19.78 -0.96 -27.25
C LEU A 201 -19.82 -1.90 -28.45
N GLU A 202 -20.93 -1.89 -29.18
CA GLU A 202 -21.18 -2.74 -30.35
C GLU A 202 -20.67 -2.11 -31.66
N ASP A 203 -20.20 -0.86 -31.63
CA ASP A 203 -19.60 -0.13 -32.77
C ASP A 203 -18.63 0.94 -32.26
N LEU A 204 -17.45 0.49 -31.82
CA LEU A 204 -16.48 1.34 -31.15
C LEU A 204 -15.83 2.34 -32.11
N PRO A 205 -15.76 3.64 -31.76
CA PRO A 205 -15.16 4.69 -32.59
C PRO A 205 -13.63 4.62 -32.60
N LEU A 206 -13.06 3.44 -32.53
CA LEU A 206 -11.62 3.19 -32.49
C LEU A 206 -11.15 2.38 -33.70
N ARG A 207 -9.93 2.63 -34.15
CA ARG A 207 -9.29 1.86 -35.22
C ARG A 207 -8.93 0.45 -34.75
N ASN A 208 -8.82 -0.47 -35.69
CA ASN A 208 -8.28 -1.80 -35.40
C ASN A 208 -6.88 -1.71 -34.80
N HIS A 209 -6.57 -2.56 -33.83
CA HIS A 209 -5.24 -2.67 -33.21
C HIS A 209 -4.70 -1.34 -32.66
N SER A 210 -5.54 -0.57 -32.01
CA SER A 210 -5.22 0.77 -31.51
C SER A 210 -4.82 0.83 -30.02
N VAL A 211 -5.16 -0.21 -29.25
CA VAL A 211 -4.89 -0.26 -27.81
C VAL A 211 -4.17 -1.54 -27.41
N ASP A 212 -3.47 -1.51 -26.27
CA ASP A 212 -2.79 -2.65 -25.70
C ASP A 212 -3.72 -3.47 -24.80
N MET A 213 -4.71 -2.79 -24.19
CA MET A 213 -5.66 -3.40 -23.27
C MET A 213 -7.04 -2.78 -23.44
N ALA A 214 -8.09 -3.59 -23.38
CA ALA A 214 -9.46 -3.16 -23.22
C ALA A 214 -9.98 -3.60 -21.84
N LEU A 215 -10.75 -2.75 -21.21
CA LEU A 215 -11.39 -3.00 -19.91
C LEU A 215 -12.89 -2.83 -20.07
N MET A 216 -13.68 -3.72 -19.47
CA MET A 216 -15.11 -3.61 -19.27
C MET A 216 -15.39 -3.80 -17.78
N HIS A 217 -15.90 -2.78 -17.14
CA HIS A 217 -16.19 -2.81 -15.71
C HIS A 217 -17.66 -2.53 -15.45
N GLN A 218 -18.41 -3.57 -15.08
CA GLN A 218 -19.86 -3.52 -14.84
C GLN A 218 -20.62 -2.91 -16.04
N THR A 219 -20.35 -3.41 -17.24
CA THR A 219 -20.90 -2.79 -18.46
C THR A 219 -21.36 -3.77 -19.51
N LEU A 220 -20.81 -4.99 -19.57
CA LEU A 220 -21.16 -5.96 -20.61
C LEU A 220 -22.63 -6.42 -20.47
N HIS A 221 -23.14 -6.52 -19.24
CA HIS A 221 -24.55 -6.88 -18.99
C HIS A 221 -25.56 -5.80 -19.44
N HIS A 222 -25.12 -4.59 -19.77
CA HIS A 222 -25.97 -3.56 -20.38
C HIS A 222 -25.95 -3.59 -21.91
N ALA A 223 -25.04 -4.33 -22.55
CA ALA A 223 -24.99 -4.45 -24.01
C ALA A 223 -26.22 -5.21 -24.54
N LEU A 224 -26.83 -4.74 -25.62
CA LEU A 224 -27.92 -5.47 -26.29
C LEU A 224 -27.42 -6.78 -26.87
N HIS A 225 -26.21 -6.78 -27.47
CA HIS A 225 -25.56 -7.92 -28.06
C HIS A 225 -24.13 -8.08 -27.50
N PRO A 226 -23.97 -8.71 -26.33
CA PRO A 226 -22.65 -8.85 -25.66
C PRO A 226 -21.58 -9.50 -26.54
N GLN A 227 -21.99 -10.45 -27.42
CA GLN A 227 -21.09 -11.07 -28.37
C GLN A 227 -20.44 -10.04 -29.30
N LYS A 228 -21.23 -9.09 -29.83
CA LYS A 228 -20.75 -8.05 -30.73
C LYS A 228 -19.83 -7.06 -30.01
N ALA A 229 -20.14 -6.70 -28.76
CA ALA A 229 -19.28 -5.88 -27.93
C ALA A 229 -17.90 -6.54 -27.69
N LEU A 230 -17.87 -7.86 -27.48
CA LEU A 230 -16.62 -8.63 -27.35
C LEU A 230 -15.83 -8.69 -28.67
N GLU A 231 -16.51 -8.82 -29.80
CA GLU A 231 -15.88 -8.78 -31.14
C GLU A 231 -15.25 -7.42 -31.44
N GLU A 232 -15.93 -6.32 -31.08
CA GLU A 232 -15.41 -4.98 -31.19
C GLU A 232 -14.20 -4.75 -30.25
N ALA A 233 -14.29 -5.21 -29.02
CA ALA A 233 -13.15 -5.17 -28.09
C ALA A 233 -11.96 -5.98 -28.67
N PHE A 234 -12.21 -7.15 -29.24
CA PHE A 234 -11.16 -7.91 -29.91
C PHE A 234 -10.58 -7.15 -31.08
N ARG A 235 -11.39 -6.50 -31.91
CA ARG A 235 -10.96 -5.74 -33.10
C ARG A 235 -9.96 -4.65 -32.72
N ILE A 236 -10.24 -3.86 -31.69
CA ILE A 236 -9.42 -2.68 -31.29
C ILE A 236 -8.12 -3.06 -30.57
N ILE A 237 -8.04 -4.21 -29.92
CA ILE A 237 -6.84 -4.67 -29.20
C ILE A 237 -5.75 -5.07 -30.20
N ARG A 238 -4.49 -4.73 -29.91
CA ARG A 238 -3.30 -5.16 -30.66
C ARG A 238 -3.01 -6.64 -30.44
N ARG A 239 -2.26 -7.25 -31.33
CA ARG A 239 -1.73 -8.62 -31.11
C ARG A 239 -0.87 -8.66 -29.87
N GLY A 240 -1.07 -9.65 -29.03
CA GLY A 240 -0.41 -9.77 -27.71
C GLY A 240 -1.04 -8.90 -26.61
N GLY A 241 -2.04 -8.09 -26.95
CA GLY A 241 -2.83 -7.35 -25.96
C GLY A 241 -3.91 -8.23 -25.32
N ARG A 242 -4.65 -7.67 -24.36
CA ARG A 242 -5.62 -8.42 -23.57
C ARG A 242 -6.89 -7.63 -23.27
N ILE A 243 -7.96 -8.35 -22.98
CA ILE A 243 -9.16 -7.81 -22.38
C ILE A 243 -9.25 -8.25 -20.92
N VAL A 244 -9.74 -7.36 -20.06
CA VAL A 244 -10.15 -7.70 -18.69
C VAL A 244 -11.59 -7.22 -18.50
N ILE A 245 -12.42 -8.13 -18.04
CA ILE A 245 -13.85 -7.90 -17.79
C ILE A 245 -14.10 -8.14 -16.31
N LEU A 246 -14.75 -7.18 -15.65
CA LEU A 246 -15.37 -7.35 -14.34
C LEU A 246 -16.86 -7.12 -14.52
N ASP A 247 -17.66 -8.17 -14.30
CA ASP A 247 -19.09 -8.12 -14.54
C ASP A 247 -19.83 -9.00 -13.52
N LEU A 248 -21.14 -9.04 -13.55
CA LEU A 248 -21.97 -9.81 -12.63
C LEU A 248 -21.93 -11.30 -12.97
N VAL A 249 -21.83 -12.15 -11.95
CA VAL A 249 -22.19 -13.56 -12.07
C VAL A 249 -23.69 -13.66 -12.32
N LYS A 250 -24.10 -14.60 -13.15
CA LYS A 250 -25.51 -14.83 -13.48
C LYS A 250 -26.36 -14.98 -12.21
N HIS A 251 -27.42 -14.20 -12.12
CA HIS A 251 -28.34 -14.14 -11.00
C HIS A 251 -29.82 -14.15 -11.49
N ASP A 252 -30.76 -14.21 -10.56
CA ASP A 252 -32.21 -14.26 -10.81
C ASP A 252 -32.96 -13.04 -10.22
N PHE A 253 -32.25 -11.99 -9.84
CA PHE A 253 -32.84 -10.78 -9.28
C PHE A 253 -33.47 -9.93 -10.38
N GLU A 254 -34.75 -10.19 -10.71
CA GLU A 254 -35.49 -9.55 -11.82
C GLU A 254 -35.63 -8.04 -11.67
N ALA A 255 -35.69 -7.53 -10.42
CA ALA A 255 -35.79 -6.09 -10.17
C ALA A 255 -34.57 -5.30 -10.67
N ALA A 256 -33.44 -5.95 -10.97
CA ALA A 256 -32.25 -5.30 -11.53
C ALA A 256 -32.55 -4.60 -12.87
N ARG A 257 -33.48 -5.15 -13.66
CA ARG A 257 -33.94 -4.54 -14.92
C ARG A 257 -34.51 -3.13 -14.74
N GLU A 258 -35.29 -2.93 -13.71
CA GLU A 258 -35.92 -1.63 -13.41
C GLU A 258 -35.02 -0.71 -12.59
N LEU A 259 -34.28 -1.29 -11.65
CA LEU A 259 -33.45 -0.54 -10.71
C LEU A 259 -32.11 -0.09 -11.32
N TYR A 260 -31.51 -0.93 -12.16
CA TYR A 260 -30.15 -0.74 -12.67
C TYR A 260 -30.07 -0.71 -14.19
N ALA A 261 -31.21 -0.88 -14.89
CA ALA A 261 -31.29 -0.97 -16.35
C ALA A 261 -30.53 -2.17 -16.95
N ASP A 262 -30.44 -3.26 -16.22
CA ASP A 262 -29.74 -4.48 -16.68
C ASP A 262 -30.52 -5.11 -17.85
N VAL A 263 -29.82 -5.33 -18.97
CA VAL A 263 -30.33 -6.08 -20.12
C VAL A 263 -30.14 -7.58 -19.87
N TRP A 264 -28.99 -7.94 -19.34
CA TRP A 264 -28.62 -9.30 -18.97
C TRP A 264 -28.45 -9.39 -17.44
N PHE A 265 -28.89 -10.49 -16.85
CA PHE A 265 -28.72 -10.74 -15.41
C PHE A 265 -27.37 -11.42 -15.12
N GLY A 266 -26.28 -10.79 -15.59
CA GLY A 266 -24.94 -11.32 -15.47
C GLY A 266 -24.67 -12.53 -16.37
N PHE A 267 -23.49 -13.12 -16.23
CA PHE A 267 -23.01 -14.22 -17.07
C PHE A 267 -22.50 -15.39 -16.23
N SER A 268 -22.75 -16.62 -16.69
CA SER A 268 -22.04 -17.75 -16.13
C SER A 268 -20.59 -17.75 -16.62
N GLN A 269 -19.69 -18.36 -15.86
CA GLN A 269 -18.28 -18.49 -16.26
C GLN A 269 -18.16 -19.20 -17.62
N VAL A 270 -18.97 -20.22 -17.85
CA VAL A 270 -18.95 -21.00 -19.09
C VAL A 270 -19.43 -20.17 -20.29
N ASP A 271 -20.56 -19.46 -20.14
CA ASP A 271 -21.11 -18.62 -21.20
C ASP A 271 -20.12 -17.51 -21.59
N LEU A 272 -19.51 -16.87 -20.61
CA LEU A 272 -18.55 -15.79 -20.87
C LEU A 272 -17.26 -16.31 -21.56
N ILE A 273 -16.74 -17.47 -21.13
CA ILE A 273 -15.61 -18.13 -21.80
C ILE A 273 -15.94 -18.44 -23.26
N GLU A 274 -17.13 -18.98 -23.53
CA GLU A 274 -17.55 -19.34 -24.90
C GLU A 274 -17.70 -18.09 -25.78
N MET A 275 -18.33 -17.02 -25.27
CA MET A 275 -18.46 -15.75 -25.98
C MET A 275 -17.11 -15.13 -26.29
N MET A 276 -16.19 -15.10 -25.32
CA MET A 276 -14.84 -14.56 -25.52
C MET A 276 -14.04 -15.37 -26.55
N LYS A 277 -14.11 -16.70 -26.49
CA LYS A 277 -13.47 -17.59 -27.50
C LYS A 277 -14.04 -17.36 -28.87
N LYS A 278 -15.36 -17.23 -28.99
CA LYS A 278 -16.06 -16.95 -30.25
C LYS A 278 -15.67 -15.61 -30.84
N ALA A 279 -15.40 -14.57 -29.99
CA ALA A 279 -14.87 -13.28 -30.42
C ALA A 279 -13.40 -13.38 -30.89
N GLY A 280 -12.69 -14.47 -30.61
CA GLY A 280 -11.31 -14.72 -31.06
C GLY A 280 -10.26 -14.70 -29.95
N PHE A 281 -10.64 -14.43 -28.69
CA PHE A 281 -9.70 -14.41 -27.55
C PHE A 281 -9.20 -15.82 -27.23
N LYS A 282 -7.92 -15.89 -26.84
CA LYS A 282 -7.23 -17.11 -26.41
C LYS A 282 -6.90 -17.01 -24.92
N ASN A 283 -6.46 -18.12 -24.33
CA ASN A 283 -6.05 -18.21 -22.93
C ASN A 283 -7.08 -17.59 -21.97
N VAL A 284 -8.37 -17.80 -22.28
CA VAL A 284 -9.46 -17.22 -21.51
C VAL A 284 -9.54 -17.89 -20.14
N THR A 285 -9.48 -17.08 -19.10
CA THR A 285 -9.65 -17.49 -17.70
C THR A 285 -10.77 -16.71 -17.05
N THR A 286 -11.49 -17.34 -16.12
CA THR A 286 -12.53 -16.70 -15.33
C THR A 286 -12.41 -17.07 -13.86
N SER A 287 -12.80 -16.16 -12.97
CA SER A 287 -12.89 -16.40 -11.53
C SER A 287 -13.93 -15.48 -10.90
N VAL A 288 -14.63 -15.97 -9.88
CA VAL A 288 -15.42 -15.11 -8.99
C VAL A 288 -14.45 -14.46 -8.03
N VAL A 289 -14.42 -13.13 -8.03
CA VAL A 289 -13.40 -12.34 -7.30
C VAL A 289 -13.95 -11.59 -6.12
N ASP A 290 -15.25 -11.37 -6.07
CA ASP A 290 -15.93 -10.70 -4.98
C ASP A 290 -17.36 -11.19 -4.81
N LYS A 291 -17.88 -11.02 -3.58
CA LYS A 291 -19.28 -11.25 -3.24
C LYS A 291 -19.74 -10.17 -2.29
N GLU A 292 -20.79 -9.47 -2.66
CA GLU A 292 -21.38 -8.42 -1.82
C GLU A 292 -21.89 -8.99 -0.49
N SER A 293 -21.68 -8.21 0.57
CA SER A 293 -22.10 -8.57 1.94
C SER A 293 -23.56 -8.22 2.22
N GLU A 294 -24.17 -7.41 1.36
CA GLU A 294 -25.55 -6.92 1.49
C GLU A 294 -26.44 -7.43 0.34
N PRO A 295 -27.75 -7.61 0.57
CA PRO A 295 -28.67 -8.00 -0.49
C PRO A 295 -28.66 -7.02 -1.67
N PRO A 296 -28.72 -7.51 -2.90
CA PRO A 296 -29.05 -8.88 -3.31
C PRO A 296 -27.89 -9.88 -3.34
N PHE A 297 -26.74 -9.58 -2.69
CA PHE A 297 -25.54 -10.45 -2.61
C PHE A 297 -24.93 -10.79 -3.95
N PHE A 298 -24.85 -9.81 -4.84
CA PHE A 298 -24.23 -10.02 -6.14
C PHE A 298 -22.78 -10.54 -6.01
N GLU A 299 -22.42 -11.39 -6.95
CA GLU A 299 -21.05 -11.87 -7.09
C GLU A 299 -20.43 -11.24 -8.35
N THR A 300 -19.17 -10.85 -8.24
CA THR A 300 -18.40 -10.26 -9.34
C THR A 300 -17.57 -11.32 -10.03
N LEU A 301 -17.78 -11.47 -11.33
CA LEU A 301 -17.04 -12.32 -12.22
C LEU A 301 -15.92 -11.53 -12.90
N MET A 302 -14.69 -11.99 -12.78
CA MET A 302 -13.56 -11.51 -13.57
C MET A 302 -13.28 -12.47 -14.72
N ALA A 303 -13.09 -11.93 -15.92
CA ALA A 303 -12.62 -12.70 -17.07
C ALA A 303 -11.45 -11.98 -17.75
N ILE A 304 -10.45 -12.75 -18.19
CA ILE A 304 -9.27 -12.26 -18.90
C ILE A 304 -9.09 -13.09 -20.16
N GLY A 305 -8.81 -12.45 -21.30
CA GLY A 305 -8.50 -13.11 -22.57
C GLY A 305 -7.39 -12.38 -23.32
N GLU A 306 -6.63 -13.12 -24.12
CA GLU A 306 -5.50 -12.60 -24.92
C GLU A 306 -5.84 -12.62 -26.41
N LYS A 307 -5.36 -11.63 -27.17
CA LYS A 307 -5.48 -11.57 -28.62
C LYS A 307 -4.26 -12.12 -29.33
#